data_dbb0c4d5ed78bbf3658c54a8d55cc86b
#
_entry.id   dbb0c4d5ed78bbf3658c54a8d55cc86b
#
_cell.length_a   1.000
_cell.length_b   1.000
_cell.length_c   1.000
_cell.angle_alpha   90.00
_cell.angle_beta   90.00
_cell.angle_gamma   90.00
#
_symmetry.space_group_name_H-M   'P 1'
#
loop_
_entity.id
_entity.type
_entity.pdbx_description
1 polymer ?
#
loop_
_entity_poly.entity_id
_entity_poly.type
_entity_poly.pdbx_seq_one_letter_code
_entity_poly.pdbx_strand_id
1 'polypeptide(L)'
;MFSWSADTVRFMADACRRTDFHEKLTALLLPYLKPTDHICDAGCGLGYLSLALSPHAARVTAAERDAAALSVLRQELDARGITNVTPLCADVLAYTPPVPFDAMVFCFFGSMEEILAAALRQCRGTVLAVVRDDVCHRFSGAPRAPGRHSFDAACGVLDANGIPYTAQRAALDFPQPFRTLEDARTFLTLYGGGAPAEDDLRAKLISTGDPDFPWQLPGVRRFGMIAFSTEEGEHI
;
A
#
# COMPACT_ATOMS: atom_id res chain seq x y z
N MET A 1 7.07 -14.25 -1.93
CA MET A 1 6.27 -13.40 -2.82
C MET A 1 4.83 -13.45 -2.35
N PHE A 2 4.14 -12.31 -2.23
CA PHE A 2 2.73 -12.28 -1.80
C PHE A 2 1.84 -12.84 -2.91
N SER A 3 0.86 -13.66 -2.56
CA SER A 3 -0.11 -14.25 -3.49
C SER A 3 -1.53 -13.92 -3.00
N TRP A 4 -2.38 -13.47 -3.90
CA TRP A 4 -3.76 -13.15 -3.62
C TRP A 4 -4.62 -14.44 -3.64
N SER A 5 -5.06 -14.91 -2.48
CA SER A 5 -6.12 -15.92 -2.35
C SER A 5 -7.49 -15.24 -2.21
N ALA A 6 -8.57 -16.00 -2.35
CA ALA A 6 -9.91 -15.47 -2.16
C ALA A 6 -10.09 -14.81 -0.76
N ASP A 7 -9.55 -15.41 0.28
CA ASP A 7 -9.63 -14.87 1.64
C ASP A 7 -8.78 -13.60 1.81
N THR A 8 -7.55 -13.57 1.27
CA THR A 8 -6.69 -12.38 1.37
C THR A 8 -7.28 -11.20 0.61
N VAL A 9 -7.89 -11.45 -0.58
CA VAL A 9 -8.63 -10.43 -1.33
C VAL A 9 -9.82 -9.91 -0.52
N ARG A 10 -10.66 -10.82 0.01
CA ARG A 10 -11.84 -10.46 0.80
C ARG A 10 -11.48 -9.64 2.03
N PHE A 11 -10.55 -10.10 2.86
CA PHE A 11 -10.14 -9.38 4.06
C PHE A 11 -9.56 -8.01 3.75
N MET A 12 -8.71 -7.91 2.74
CA MET A 12 -8.14 -6.62 2.36
C MET A 12 -9.21 -5.67 1.81
N ALA A 13 -10.11 -6.15 0.95
CA ALA A 13 -11.20 -5.34 0.41
C ALA A 13 -12.15 -4.85 1.51
N ASP A 14 -12.52 -5.71 2.47
CA ASP A 14 -13.36 -5.33 3.60
C ASP A 14 -12.68 -4.25 4.47
N ALA A 15 -11.39 -4.40 4.77
CA ALA A 15 -10.64 -3.39 5.51
C ALA A 15 -10.56 -2.05 4.76
N CYS A 16 -10.25 -2.08 3.46
CA CYS A 16 -10.14 -0.87 2.65
C CYS A 16 -11.46 -0.12 2.49
N ARG A 17 -12.57 -0.84 2.32
CA ARG A 17 -13.91 -0.23 2.17
C ARG A 17 -14.45 0.37 3.46
N ARG A 18 -13.97 -0.07 4.61
CA ARG A 18 -14.49 0.31 5.92
C ARG A 18 -13.54 1.21 6.72
N THR A 19 -12.47 1.65 6.10
CA THR A 19 -11.50 2.57 6.69
C THR A 19 -11.19 3.68 5.71
N ASP A 20 -10.74 4.82 6.21
CA ASP A 20 -10.25 5.96 5.44
C ASP A 20 -8.71 5.96 5.32
N PHE A 21 -8.10 4.77 5.44
CA PHE A 21 -6.65 4.63 5.43
C PHE A 21 -6.01 5.18 4.15
N HIS A 22 -6.58 4.82 2.99
CA HIS A 22 -5.99 5.23 1.70
C HIS A 22 -6.22 6.71 1.42
N GLU A 23 -7.34 7.27 1.84
CA GLU A 23 -7.62 8.70 1.77
C GLU A 23 -6.64 9.51 2.64
N LYS A 24 -6.44 9.07 3.90
CA LYS A 24 -5.47 9.68 4.81
C LYS A 24 -4.03 9.52 4.32
N LEU A 25 -3.68 8.35 3.79
CA LEU A 25 -2.38 8.13 3.18
C LEU A 25 -2.18 9.06 1.98
N THR A 26 -3.17 9.13 1.08
CA THR A 26 -3.13 10.04 -0.07
C THR A 26 -2.91 11.49 0.38
N ALA A 27 -3.61 11.96 1.42
CA ALA A 27 -3.40 13.32 1.94
C ALA A 27 -1.95 13.62 2.35
N LEU A 28 -1.20 12.60 2.82
CA LEU A 28 0.22 12.74 3.12
C LEU A 28 1.10 12.78 1.84
N LEU A 29 0.64 12.19 0.74
CA LEU A 29 1.36 12.15 -0.54
C LEU A 29 1.12 13.40 -1.39
N LEU A 30 -0.06 14.03 -1.26
CA LEU A 30 -0.47 15.17 -2.09
C LEU A 30 0.52 16.35 -2.14
N PRO A 31 1.26 16.73 -1.06
CA PRO A 31 2.24 17.80 -1.14
C PRO A 31 3.35 17.61 -2.17
N TYR A 32 3.57 16.37 -2.62
CA TYR A 32 4.62 15.98 -3.56
C TYR A 32 4.08 15.70 -4.98
N LEU A 33 2.76 15.78 -5.19
CA LEU A 33 2.08 15.43 -6.43
C LEU A 33 1.39 16.66 -7.04
N LYS A 34 1.29 16.70 -8.36
CA LYS A 34 0.61 17.77 -9.08
C LYS A 34 -0.70 17.23 -9.68
N PRO A 35 -1.79 18.03 -9.73
CA PRO A 35 -3.05 17.60 -10.36
C PRO A 35 -2.91 17.26 -11.85
N THR A 36 -1.83 17.71 -12.50
CA THR A 36 -1.52 17.43 -13.90
C THR A 36 -0.75 16.13 -14.11
N ASP A 37 -0.29 15.48 -13.05
CA ASP A 37 0.59 14.33 -13.15
C ASP A 37 -0.12 13.10 -13.73
N HIS A 38 0.64 12.34 -14.52
CA HIS A 38 0.40 10.94 -14.79
C HIS A 38 1.14 10.10 -13.75
N ILE A 39 0.40 9.60 -12.77
CA ILE A 39 0.95 8.83 -11.64
C ILE A 39 0.94 7.33 -11.97
N CYS A 40 2.02 6.61 -11.63
CA CYS A 40 2.02 5.16 -11.57
C CYS A 40 1.92 4.71 -10.10
N ASP A 41 0.84 4.01 -9.74
CA ASP A 41 0.73 3.24 -8.49
C ASP A 41 1.34 1.85 -8.74
N ALA A 42 2.58 1.68 -8.31
CA ALA A 42 3.41 0.53 -8.60
C ALA A 42 3.19 -0.60 -7.58
N GLY A 43 2.72 -1.75 -8.06
CA GLY A 43 2.29 -2.85 -7.20
C GLY A 43 0.98 -2.52 -6.48
N CYS A 44 -0.01 -2.00 -7.20
CA CYS A 44 -1.24 -1.43 -6.63
C CYS A 44 -2.12 -2.44 -5.86
N GLY A 45 -1.88 -3.75 -5.99
CA GLY A 45 -2.71 -4.78 -5.39
C GLY A 45 -4.18 -4.66 -5.81
N LEU A 46 -5.07 -4.48 -4.85
CA LEU A 46 -6.51 -4.29 -5.11
C LEU A 46 -6.87 -2.87 -5.59
N GLY A 47 -5.89 -1.95 -5.68
CA GLY A 47 -6.04 -0.62 -6.27
C GLY A 47 -6.70 0.45 -5.41
N TYR A 48 -6.90 0.23 -4.11
CA TYR A 48 -7.55 1.24 -3.26
C TYR A 48 -6.76 2.54 -3.12
N LEU A 49 -5.41 2.49 -3.19
CA LEU A 49 -4.61 3.72 -3.27
C LEU A 49 -4.81 4.41 -4.61
N SER A 50 -4.84 3.67 -5.72
CA SER A 50 -5.13 4.25 -7.05
C SER A 50 -6.49 4.94 -7.08
N LEU A 51 -7.52 4.36 -6.42
CA LEU A 51 -8.85 5.00 -6.29
C LEU A 51 -8.77 6.30 -5.48
N ALA A 52 -8.02 6.32 -4.37
CA ALA A 52 -7.85 7.51 -3.55
C ALA A 52 -7.02 8.61 -4.24
N LEU A 53 -6.06 8.25 -5.10
CA LEU A 53 -5.26 9.17 -5.90
C LEU A 53 -6.06 9.77 -7.08
N SER A 54 -7.08 9.06 -7.59
CA SER A 54 -7.77 9.43 -8.83
C SER A 54 -8.36 10.85 -8.84
N PRO A 55 -8.92 11.42 -7.75
CA PRO A 55 -9.43 12.79 -7.75
C PRO A 55 -8.33 13.88 -7.81
N HIS A 56 -7.07 13.48 -7.60
CA HIS A 56 -5.94 14.38 -7.40
C HIS A 56 -4.89 14.34 -8.52
N ALA A 57 -5.14 13.56 -9.58
CA ALA A 57 -4.22 13.37 -10.69
C ALA A 57 -4.94 13.48 -12.03
N ALA A 58 -4.23 13.90 -13.08
CA ALA A 58 -4.77 13.86 -14.43
C ALA A 58 -5.05 12.42 -14.86
N ARG A 59 -4.16 11.50 -14.53
CA ARG A 59 -4.27 10.07 -14.85
C ARG A 59 -3.50 9.21 -13.84
N VAL A 60 -4.02 8.03 -13.53
CA VAL A 60 -3.33 7.02 -12.71
C VAL A 60 -3.19 5.74 -13.52
N THR A 61 -1.99 5.19 -13.63
CA THR A 61 -1.74 3.82 -14.08
C THR A 61 -1.56 2.93 -12.85
N ALA A 62 -2.50 2.01 -12.62
CA ALA A 62 -2.47 1.07 -11.51
C ALA A 62 -1.83 -0.25 -11.98
N ALA A 63 -0.53 -0.41 -11.70
CA ALA A 63 0.24 -1.55 -12.17
C ALA A 63 0.28 -2.67 -11.12
N GLU A 64 -0.21 -3.85 -11.48
CA GLU A 64 -0.19 -5.06 -10.66
C GLU A 64 -0.08 -6.27 -11.60
N ARG A 65 0.72 -7.26 -11.23
CA ARG A 65 0.88 -8.48 -12.05
C ARG A 65 -0.20 -9.52 -11.84
N ASP A 66 -0.91 -9.47 -10.69
CA ASP A 66 -1.98 -10.40 -10.37
C ASP A 66 -3.30 -9.92 -10.98
N ALA A 67 -3.77 -10.66 -11.99
CA ALA A 67 -5.00 -10.32 -12.70
C ALA A 67 -6.26 -10.42 -11.81
N ALA A 68 -6.26 -11.30 -10.78
CA ALA A 68 -7.37 -11.42 -9.85
C ALA A 68 -7.46 -10.16 -8.96
N ALA A 69 -6.33 -9.65 -8.49
CA ALA A 69 -6.30 -8.37 -7.77
C ALA A 69 -6.81 -7.22 -8.64
N LEU A 70 -6.36 -7.12 -9.89
CA LEU A 70 -6.85 -6.10 -10.83
C LEU A 70 -8.33 -6.25 -11.19
N SER A 71 -8.91 -7.45 -11.08
CA SER A 71 -10.36 -7.60 -11.30
C SER A 71 -11.19 -6.88 -10.24
N VAL A 72 -10.70 -6.83 -9.00
CA VAL A 72 -11.32 -6.05 -7.92
C VAL A 72 -11.26 -4.55 -8.23
N LEU A 73 -10.08 -4.06 -8.66
CA LEU A 73 -9.95 -2.66 -9.07
C LEU A 73 -10.91 -2.30 -10.20
N ARG A 74 -11.03 -3.13 -11.24
CA ARG A 74 -11.97 -2.86 -12.36
C ARG A 74 -13.42 -2.76 -11.88
N GLN A 75 -13.85 -3.66 -11.00
CA GLN A 75 -15.19 -3.60 -10.40
C GLN A 75 -15.42 -2.30 -9.61
N GLU A 76 -14.41 -1.87 -8.82
CA GLU A 76 -14.51 -0.60 -8.06
C GLU A 76 -14.54 0.62 -8.99
N LEU A 77 -13.76 0.63 -10.07
CA LEU A 77 -13.75 1.70 -11.08
C LEU A 77 -15.12 1.83 -11.74
N ASP A 78 -15.69 0.70 -12.20
CA ASP A 78 -17.00 0.65 -12.83
C ASP A 78 -18.11 1.11 -11.87
N ALA A 79 -18.09 0.60 -10.62
CA ALA A 79 -19.08 0.94 -9.61
C ALA A 79 -19.06 2.42 -9.21
N ARG A 80 -17.88 3.07 -9.27
CA ARG A 80 -17.70 4.49 -8.89
C ARG A 80 -17.68 5.44 -10.09
N GLY A 81 -17.73 4.93 -11.32
CA GLY A 81 -17.66 5.74 -12.53
C GLY A 81 -16.32 6.46 -12.71
N ILE A 82 -15.22 5.89 -12.21
CA ILE A 82 -13.87 6.45 -12.31
C ILE A 82 -13.27 6.11 -13.66
N THR A 83 -12.88 7.11 -14.44
CA THR A 83 -12.42 6.93 -15.84
C THR A 83 -10.94 7.29 -16.05
N ASN A 84 -10.29 7.96 -15.09
CA ASN A 84 -8.89 8.38 -15.21
C ASN A 84 -7.89 7.40 -14.56
N VAL A 85 -8.34 6.22 -14.11
CA VAL A 85 -7.47 5.14 -13.63
C VAL A 85 -7.44 4.02 -14.66
N THR A 86 -6.23 3.62 -15.08
CA THR A 86 -6.01 2.54 -16.04
C THR A 86 -5.33 1.35 -15.37
N PRO A 87 -6.01 0.21 -15.17
CA PRO A 87 -5.38 -1.01 -14.66
C PRO A 87 -4.40 -1.60 -15.67
N LEU A 88 -3.16 -1.82 -15.27
CA LEU A 88 -2.08 -2.42 -16.06
C LEU A 88 -1.66 -3.76 -15.45
N CYS A 89 -1.92 -4.87 -16.17
CA CYS A 89 -1.45 -6.18 -15.75
C CYS A 89 0.00 -6.39 -16.20
N ALA A 90 0.95 -6.04 -15.34
CA ALA A 90 2.39 -6.15 -15.64
C ALA A 90 3.22 -6.26 -14.35
N ASP A 91 4.40 -6.86 -14.47
CA ASP A 91 5.44 -6.70 -13.47
C ASP A 91 6.09 -5.32 -13.65
N VAL A 92 5.72 -4.39 -12.78
CA VAL A 92 6.18 -3.00 -12.86
C VAL A 92 7.70 -2.89 -12.70
N LEU A 93 8.35 -3.82 -12.01
CA LEU A 93 9.81 -3.81 -11.86
C LEU A 93 10.54 -4.14 -13.18
N ALA A 94 9.89 -4.82 -14.12
CA ALA A 94 10.40 -5.16 -15.43
C ALA A 94 9.77 -4.34 -16.58
N TYR A 95 8.71 -3.58 -16.28
CA TYR A 95 7.95 -2.81 -17.27
C TYR A 95 8.75 -1.61 -17.80
N THR A 96 8.50 -1.25 -19.04
CA THR A 96 9.02 -0.02 -19.66
C THR A 96 7.83 0.71 -20.28
N PRO A 97 7.40 1.86 -19.72
CA PRO A 97 6.31 2.63 -20.28
C PRO A 97 6.71 3.30 -21.61
N PRO A 98 5.78 3.47 -22.55
CA PRO A 98 6.07 4.18 -23.81
C PRO A 98 6.38 5.67 -23.57
N VAL A 99 5.88 6.25 -22.49
CA VAL A 99 6.19 7.59 -22.01
C VAL A 99 6.43 7.49 -20.51
N PRO A 100 7.54 8.03 -19.98
CA PRO A 100 7.79 8.04 -18.54
C PRO A 100 6.65 8.67 -17.75
N PHE A 101 6.42 8.18 -16.54
CA PHE A 101 5.46 8.74 -15.59
C PHE A 101 6.00 10.06 -15.02
N ASP A 102 5.09 10.97 -14.67
CA ASP A 102 5.46 12.22 -13.98
C ASP A 102 5.74 11.94 -12.50
N ALA A 103 5.03 10.97 -11.91
CA ALA A 103 5.30 10.48 -10.56
C ALA A 103 5.08 8.96 -10.45
N MET A 104 5.80 8.32 -9.52
CA MET A 104 5.60 6.92 -9.15
C MET A 104 5.39 6.79 -7.66
N VAL A 105 4.41 5.98 -7.25
CA VAL A 105 4.13 5.66 -5.85
C VAL A 105 4.33 4.16 -5.64
N PHE A 106 5.18 3.81 -4.68
CA PHE A 106 5.43 2.44 -4.24
C PHE A 106 4.90 2.30 -2.80
N CYS A 107 3.77 1.63 -2.64
CA CYS A 107 3.13 1.51 -1.33
C CYS A 107 3.29 0.10 -0.79
N PHE A 108 4.20 -0.09 0.18
CA PHE A 108 4.57 -1.37 0.77
C PHE A 108 5.03 -2.42 -0.25
N PHE A 109 5.59 -1.97 -1.35
CA PHE A 109 6.02 -2.77 -2.49
C PHE A 109 7.47 -2.45 -2.88
N GLY A 110 8.27 -3.51 -3.12
CA GLY A 110 9.67 -3.41 -3.51
C GLY A 110 10.63 -3.10 -2.35
N SER A 111 11.91 -3.38 -2.55
CA SER A 111 13.01 -2.82 -1.76
C SER A 111 13.44 -1.49 -2.39
N MET A 112 14.20 -0.65 -1.66
CA MET A 112 14.61 0.64 -2.20
C MET A 112 15.51 0.50 -3.45
N GLU A 113 16.32 -0.55 -3.51
CA GLU A 113 17.12 -0.85 -4.69
C GLU A 113 16.25 -1.18 -5.92
N GLU A 114 15.20 -1.98 -5.72
CA GLU A 114 14.22 -2.31 -6.77
C GLU A 114 13.44 -1.07 -7.21
N ILE A 115 13.03 -0.22 -6.25
CA ILE A 115 12.33 1.05 -6.49
C ILE A 115 13.21 1.99 -7.32
N LEU A 116 14.47 2.20 -6.92
CA LEU A 116 15.42 3.03 -7.66
C LEU A 116 15.61 2.53 -9.08
N ALA A 117 15.90 1.24 -9.24
CA ALA A 117 16.11 0.65 -10.55
C ALA A 117 14.88 0.78 -11.47
N ALA A 118 13.67 0.68 -10.92
CA ALA A 118 12.43 0.87 -11.68
C ALA A 118 12.19 2.36 -11.98
N ALA A 119 12.30 3.23 -10.99
CA ALA A 119 12.02 4.65 -11.10
C ALA A 119 12.93 5.36 -12.11
N LEU A 120 14.24 5.10 -12.08
CA LEU A 120 15.20 5.69 -13.03
C LEU A 120 14.90 5.34 -14.51
N ARG A 121 14.17 4.24 -14.76
CA ARG A 121 13.76 3.85 -16.12
C ARG A 121 12.40 4.37 -16.52
N GLN A 122 11.52 4.62 -15.54
CA GLN A 122 10.08 4.76 -15.79
C GLN A 122 9.52 6.12 -15.37
N CYS A 123 10.23 6.88 -14.52
CA CYS A 123 9.78 8.15 -13.97
C CYS A 123 10.71 9.29 -14.40
N ARG A 124 10.13 10.48 -14.61
CA ARG A 124 10.85 11.73 -14.90
C ARG A 124 10.55 12.83 -13.88
N GLY A 125 10.18 12.48 -12.68
CA GLY A 125 9.84 13.44 -11.63
C GLY A 125 9.84 12.77 -10.28
N THR A 126 8.76 12.92 -9.53
CA THR A 126 8.67 12.53 -8.12
C THR A 126 8.50 11.02 -7.94
N VAL A 127 9.26 10.46 -7.02
CA VAL A 127 9.09 9.09 -6.53
C VAL A 127 8.72 9.10 -5.06
N LEU A 128 7.63 8.43 -4.73
CA LEU A 128 7.13 8.29 -3.36
C LEU A 128 7.19 6.83 -2.94
N ALA A 129 7.91 6.52 -1.88
CA ALA A 129 7.98 5.20 -1.30
C ALA A 129 7.37 5.20 0.10
N VAL A 130 6.32 4.41 0.28
CA VAL A 130 5.71 4.13 1.59
C VAL A 130 6.20 2.77 2.05
N VAL A 131 7.08 2.76 3.03
CA VAL A 131 7.78 1.56 3.51
C VAL A 131 7.42 1.25 4.96
N ARG A 132 7.52 0.00 5.36
CA ARG A 132 7.18 -0.41 6.72
C ARG A 132 8.15 0.18 7.74
N ASP A 133 7.60 0.62 8.89
CA ASP A 133 8.36 1.08 10.06
C ASP A 133 7.91 0.33 11.33
N ASP A 134 7.40 -0.90 11.19
CA ASP A 134 6.98 -1.72 12.32
C ASP A 134 8.15 -2.49 12.91
N VAL A 135 8.38 -2.33 14.22
CA VAL A 135 9.34 -3.13 15.01
C VAL A 135 8.78 -4.48 15.45
N CYS A 136 7.46 -4.65 15.38
CA CYS A 136 6.76 -5.88 15.72
C CYS A 136 5.79 -6.28 14.60
N HIS A 137 5.49 -7.57 14.53
CA HIS A 137 4.47 -8.05 13.62
C HIS A 137 3.10 -7.57 14.08
N ARG A 138 2.36 -6.90 13.18
CA ARG A 138 1.13 -6.17 13.47
C ARG A 138 0.05 -6.99 14.20
N PHE A 139 -0.08 -8.27 13.90
CA PHE A 139 -1.15 -9.11 14.40
C PHE A 139 -0.70 -10.12 15.47
N SER A 140 0.55 -10.59 15.42
CA SER A 140 1.10 -11.51 16.44
C SER A 140 1.83 -10.78 17.56
N GLY A 141 2.22 -9.51 17.36
CA GLY A 141 3.08 -8.77 18.31
C GLY A 141 4.53 -9.29 18.40
N ALA A 142 4.88 -10.32 17.62
CA ALA A 142 6.23 -10.87 17.62
C ALA A 142 7.23 -9.83 17.11
N PRO A 143 8.44 -9.72 17.72
CA PRO A 143 9.48 -8.84 17.22
C PRO A 143 9.82 -9.14 15.76
N ARG A 144 10.05 -8.07 14.98
CA ARG A 144 10.54 -8.17 13.60
C ARG A 144 11.99 -7.78 13.54
N ALA A 145 12.80 -8.61 12.91
CA ALA A 145 14.15 -8.21 12.55
C ALA A 145 14.10 -7.08 11.51
N PRO A 146 14.99 -6.06 11.61
CA PRO A 146 15.20 -5.11 10.53
C PRO A 146 15.50 -5.87 9.23
N GLY A 147 14.86 -5.47 8.15
CA GLY A 147 15.04 -6.11 6.84
C GLY A 147 15.11 -5.08 5.72
N ARG A 148 15.52 -5.50 4.53
CA ARG A 148 15.69 -4.63 3.34
C ARG A 148 14.45 -3.82 2.94
N HIS A 149 13.30 -4.13 3.51
CA HIS A 149 12.04 -3.39 3.28
C HIS A 149 11.66 -2.49 4.47
N SER A 150 12.59 -2.22 5.40
CA SER A 150 12.37 -1.29 6.52
C SER A 150 12.68 0.15 6.11
N PHE A 151 12.12 1.11 6.86
CA PHE A 151 12.34 2.54 6.60
C PHE A 151 13.82 2.92 6.69
N ASP A 152 14.51 2.48 7.75
CA ASP A 152 15.93 2.83 7.93
C ASP A 152 16.82 2.21 6.84
N ALA A 153 16.51 0.96 6.41
CA ALA A 153 17.23 0.35 5.29
C ALA A 153 17.00 1.10 3.98
N ALA A 154 15.77 1.57 3.74
CA ALA A 154 15.44 2.36 2.55
C ALA A 154 16.19 3.70 2.53
N CYS A 155 16.23 4.42 3.64
CA CYS A 155 17.02 5.66 3.77
C CYS A 155 18.51 5.38 3.54
N GLY A 156 19.07 4.32 4.14
CA GLY A 156 20.48 3.94 3.96
C GLY A 156 20.86 3.64 2.51
N VAL A 157 19.94 3.10 1.70
CA VAL A 157 20.17 2.90 0.26
C VAL A 157 20.27 4.22 -0.47
N LEU A 158 19.41 5.19 -0.18
CA LEU A 158 19.45 6.52 -0.80
C LEU A 158 20.71 7.28 -0.40
N ASP A 159 21.08 7.24 0.89
CA ASP A 159 22.32 7.85 1.41
C ASP A 159 23.57 7.27 0.70
N ALA A 160 23.63 5.94 0.56
CA ALA A 160 24.75 5.27 -0.09
C ALA A 160 24.87 5.59 -1.60
N ASN A 161 23.75 5.98 -2.22
CA ASN A 161 23.73 6.40 -3.64
C ASN A 161 23.83 7.93 -3.81
N GLY A 162 23.91 8.70 -2.73
CA GLY A 162 23.98 10.17 -2.76
C GLY A 162 22.73 10.83 -3.33
N ILE A 163 21.56 10.19 -3.20
CA ILE A 163 20.28 10.69 -3.72
C ILE A 163 19.63 11.56 -2.64
N PRO A 164 19.39 12.85 -2.90
CA PRO A 164 18.65 13.71 -1.98
C PRO A 164 17.20 13.23 -1.82
N TYR A 165 16.68 13.25 -0.60
CA TYR A 165 15.30 12.86 -0.32
C TYR A 165 14.75 13.60 0.90
N THR A 166 13.43 13.66 1.01
CA THR A 166 12.73 13.96 2.25
C THR A 166 12.12 12.69 2.82
N ALA A 167 12.07 12.59 4.12
CA ALA A 167 11.52 11.41 4.79
C ALA A 167 10.80 11.78 6.08
N GLN A 168 9.66 11.11 6.32
CA GLN A 168 8.90 11.25 7.55
C GLN A 168 8.28 9.93 7.99
N ARG A 169 8.13 9.75 9.31
CA ARG A 169 7.40 8.63 9.89
C ARG A 169 5.96 9.01 10.15
N ALA A 170 5.05 8.08 9.91
CA ALA A 170 3.63 8.25 10.17
C ALA A 170 3.00 6.96 10.71
N ALA A 171 1.82 7.12 11.29
CA ALA A 171 1.00 6.01 11.77
C ALA A 171 -0.46 6.31 11.48
N LEU A 172 -1.16 5.38 10.85
CA LEU A 172 -2.58 5.48 10.54
C LEU A 172 -3.32 4.25 11.02
N ASP A 173 -4.54 4.46 11.49
CA ASP A 173 -5.43 3.36 11.83
C ASP A 173 -5.80 2.57 10.59
N PHE A 174 -5.65 1.26 10.68
CA PHE A 174 -6.06 0.32 9.64
C PHE A 174 -6.57 -0.96 10.29
N PRO A 175 -7.70 -0.89 11.00
CA PRO A 175 -8.29 -2.05 11.65
C PRO A 175 -8.79 -3.07 10.62
N GLN A 176 -8.96 -4.31 11.07
CA GLN A 176 -9.51 -5.38 10.26
C GLN A 176 -10.93 -5.71 10.72
N PRO A 177 -11.98 -5.43 9.92
CA PRO A 177 -13.35 -5.82 10.22
C PRO A 177 -13.61 -7.29 9.91
N PHE A 178 -14.55 -7.92 10.63
CA PHE A 178 -14.96 -9.29 10.40
C PHE A 178 -16.47 -9.46 10.51
N ARG A 179 -17.04 -10.28 9.63
CA ARG A 179 -18.45 -10.66 9.64
C ARG A 179 -18.76 -11.69 10.72
N THR A 180 -17.79 -12.58 11.01
CA THR A 180 -17.93 -13.66 11.98
C THR A 180 -16.66 -13.82 12.81
N LEU A 181 -16.76 -14.53 13.95
CA LEU A 181 -15.59 -14.94 14.74
C LEU A 181 -14.71 -15.94 13.96
N GLU A 182 -15.31 -16.75 13.08
CA GLU A 182 -14.56 -17.69 12.23
C GLU A 182 -13.72 -16.95 11.18
N ASP A 183 -14.22 -15.85 10.62
CA ASP A 183 -13.42 -14.95 9.79
C ASP A 183 -12.19 -14.40 10.53
N ALA A 184 -12.39 -13.96 11.78
CA ALA A 184 -11.30 -13.46 12.60
C ALA A 184 -10.27 -14.55 12.93
N ARG A 185 -10.73 -15.79 13.18
CA ARG A 185 -9.88 -16.96 13.39
C ARG A 185 -9.06 -17.26 12.14
N THR A 186 -9.70 -17.34 10.98
CA THR A 186 -9.07 -17.57 9.68
C THR A 186 -8.02 -16.51 9.40
N PHE A 187 -8.35 -15.24 9.60
CA PHE A 187 -7.43 -14.12 9.39
C PHE A 187 -6.19 -14.24 10.32
N LEU A 188 -6.38 -14.49 11.61
CA LEU A 188 -5.27 -14.63 12.56
C LEU A 188 -4.44 -15.88 12.30
N THR A 189 -5.03 -16.94 11.76
CA THR A 189 -4.29 -18.12 11.31
C THR A 189 -3.39 -17.78 10.12
N LEU A 190 -3.89 -17.02 9.14
CA LEU A 190 -3.14 -16.59 7.96
C LEU A 190 -2.02 -15.60 8.29
N TYR A 191 -2.29 -14.65 9.17
CA TYR A 191 -1.42 -13.49 9.39
C TYR A 191 -0.81 -13.42 10.80
N GLY A 192 -1.38 -14.12 11.77
CA GLY A 192 -0.99 -14.02 13.19
C GLY A 192 0.03 -15.05 13.66
N GLY A 193 0.39 -16.00 12.80
CA GLY A 193 1.36 -17.07 13.13
C GLY A 193 0.75 -18.33 13.73
N GLY A 194 -0.57 -18.50 13.66
CA GLY A 194 -1.27 -19.71 14.09
C GLY A 194 -2.70 -19.45 14.54
N ALA A 195 -3.50 -20.51 14.66
CA ALA A 195 -4.88 -20.42 15.13
C ALA A 195 -4.91 -20.04 16.63
N PRO A 196 -5.56 -18.91 17.01
CA PRO A 196 -5.68 -18.53 18.40
C PRO A 196 -6.69 -19.40 19.14
N ALA A 197 -6.50 -19.58 20.46
CA ALA A 197 -7.54 -20.11 21.33
C ALA A 197 -8.77 -19.16 21.34
N GLU A 198 -9.95 -19.68 21.70
CA GLU A 198 -11.21 -18.92 21.65
C GLU A 198 -11.15 -17.65 22.52
N ASP A 199 -10.66 -17.80 23.75
CA ASP A 199 -10.58 -16.69 24.71
C ASP A 199 -9.57 -15.62 24.24
N ASP A 200 -8.43 -16.04 23.68
CA ASP A 200 -7.42 -15.13 23.10
C ASP A 200 -7.96 -14.39 21.88
N LEU A 201 -8.76 -15.08 21.05
CA LEU A 201 -9.43 -14.47 19.91
C LEU A 201 -10.38 -13.35 20.38
N ARG A 202 -11.28 -13.67 21.31
CA ARG A 202 -12.25 -12.69 21.84
C ARG A 202 -11.58 -11.51 22.53
N ALA A 203 -10.51 -11.74 23.27
CA ALA A 203 -9.75 -10.69 23.96
C ALA A 203 -9.10 -9.69 23.00
N LYS A 204 -8.79 -10.09 21.74
CA LYS A 204 -8.21 -9.23 20.72
C LYS A 204 -9.25 -8.42 19.94
N LEU A 205 -10.50 -8.80 19.95
CA LEU A 205 -11.55 -8.20 19.15
C LEU A 205 -12.36 -7.19 19.96
N ILE A 206 -12.85 -6.17 19.28
CA ILE A 206 -13.85 -5.25 19.77
C ILE A 206 -15.17 -5.44 19.03
N SER A 207 -16.29 -5.25 19.72
CA SER A 207 -17.60 -5.19 19.08
C SER A 207 -17.81 -3.81 18.47
N THR A 208 -18.25 -3.78 17.21
CA THR A 208 -18.46 -2.53 16.46
C THR A 208 -19.90 -2.00 16.58
N GLY A 209 -20.86 -2.87 16.92
CA GLY A 209 -22.29 -2.58 16.83
C GLY A 209 -22.85 -2.62 15.40
N ASP A 210 -22.01 -2.84 14.39
CA ASP A 210 -22.42 -2.97 12.97
C ASP A 210 -22.91 -4.42 12.72
N PRO A 211 -24.14 -4.62 12.24
CA PRO A 211 -24.69 -5.96 12.02
C PRO A 211 -23.94 -6.76 10.92
N ASP A 212 -23.38 -6.08 9.94
CA ASP A 212 -22.63 -6.72 8.84
C ASP A 212 -21.19 -7.06 9.23
N PHE A 213 -20.60 -6.28 10.14
CA PHE A 213 -19.24 -6.46 10.64
C PHE A 213 -19.20 -6.29 12.17
N PRO A 214 -19.81 -7.23 12.92
CA PRO A 214 -19.94 -7.09 14.37
C PRO A 214 -18.61 -7.14 15.13
N TRP A 215 -17.54 -7.56 14.49
CA TRP A 215 -16.22 -7.70 15.10
C TRP A 215 -15.16 -6.91 14.35
N GLN A 216 -14.20 -6.37 15.09
CA GLN A 216 -13.05 -5.66 14.54
C GLN A 216 -11.79 -5.98 15.35
N LEU A 217 -10.71 -6.30 14.65
CA LEU A 217 -9.37 -6.33 15.22
C LEU A 217 -8.76 -4.93 15.08
N PRO A 218 -8.50 -4.23 16.19
CA PRO A 218 -7.80 -2.94 16.14
C PRO A 218 -6.43 -3.09 15.49
N GLY A 219 -5.99 -2.06 14.80
CA GLY A 219 -4.67 -2.09 14.19
C GLY A 219 -4.21 -0.72 13.72
N VAL A 220 -2.96 -0.41 14.02
CA VAL A 220 -2.26 0.78 13.51
C VAL A 220 -1.20 0.32 12.51
N ARG A 221 -1.10 0.98 11.38
CA ARG A 221 -0.06 0.75 10.41
C ARG A 221 0.99 1.85 10.54
N ARG A 222 2.19 1.49 10.98
CA ARG A 222 3.35 2.39 11.07
C ARG A 222 4.15 2.28 9.78
N PHE A 223 4.57 3.42 9.25
CA PHE A 223 5.35 3.47 8.02
C PHE A 223 6.22 4.71 7.97
N GLY A 224 7.27 4.62 7.15
CA GLY A 224 8.01 5.77 6.68
C GLY A 224 7.55 6.13 5.27
N MET A 225 7.42 7.42 5.01
CA MET A 225 7.22 7.98 3.69
C MET A 225 8.51 8.65 3.25
N ILE A 226 8.99 8.33 2.07
CA ILE A 226 10.21 8.85 1.46
C ILE A 226 9.82 9.45 0.11
N ALA A 227 10.29 10.67 -0.16
CA ALA A 227 10.10 11.34 -1.43
C ALA A 227 11.48 11.77 -2.00
N PHE A 228 11.71 11.46 -3.28
CA PHE A 228 12.90 11.89 -4.01
C PHE A 228 12.57 12.15 -5.48
N SER A 229 13.46 12.85 -6.21
CA SER A 229 13.31 13.12 -7.63
C SER A 229 14.23 12.23 -8.47
N THR A 230 13.77 11.87 -9.68
CA THR A 230 14.60 11.25 -10.71
C THR A 230 15.25 12.29 -11.65
N GLU A 231 14.90 13.58 -11.53
CA GLU A 231 15.49 14.67 -12.30
C GLU A 231 16.74 15.20 -11.60
N GLU A 232 17.83 15.38 -12.38
CA GLU A 232 19.08 15.91 -11.85
C GLU A 232 18.90 17.37 -11.38
N GLY A 233 19.23 17.63 -10.12
CA GLY A 233 19.21 18.99 -9.54
C GLY A 233 17.90 19.45 -8.93
N GLU A 234 16.82 18.69 -8.99
CA GLU A 234 15.61 18.97 -8.21
C GLU A 234 15.72 18.40 -6.78
N HIS A 235 15.71 19.30 -5.79
CA HIS A 235 15.55 18.94 -4.38
C HIS A 235 14.06 19.02 -4.02
N ILE A 236 13.49 17.91 -3.57
CA ILE A 236 12.09 17.81 -3.09
C ILE A 236 11.98 18.23 -1.63
#